data_62901a7414bb6c0382a91e5d1b26a6c1
#
_entry.id   62901a7414bb6c0382a91e5d1b26a6c1
#
_cell.length_a   1.000
_cell.length_b   1.000
_cell.length_c   1.000
_cell.angle_alpha   90.00
_cell.angle_beta   90.00
_cell.angle_gamma   90.00
#
_symmetry.space_group_name_H-M   'P 1'
#
loop_
_entity.id
_entity.type
_entity.pdbx_description
1 polymer ?
#
loop_
_entity_poly.entity_id
_entity_poly.type
_entity_poly.pdbx_seq_one_letter_code
_entity_poly.pdbx_strand_id
1 'polypeptide(L)' 'MSTTHSLDLRGTPCPVNFIRCKLALEDLQSGDQLVVQLDRGEPEEMVVPGLKDAGHGVEVLAGEEAWVALVITCGG' A
#
# COMPACT_ATOMS: atom_id res chain seq x y z
N MET A 1 -3.39 -13.48 15.60
CA MET A 1 -2.29 -13.58 14.65
C MET A 1 -2.50 -12.61 13.52
N SER A 2 -1.43 -11.95 13.07
CA SER A 2 -1.55 -11.04 11.94
C SER A 2 -1.61 -11.84 10.64
N THR A 3 -2.37 -11.30 9.67
CA THR A 3 -2.55 -11.91 8.37
C THR A 3 -1.86 -11.04 7.33
N THR A 4 -1.25 -11.66 6.33
CA THR A 4 -0.61 -10.94 5.23
C THR A 4 -1.44 -11.12 3.97
N HIS A 5 -1.79 -10.00 3.35
CA HIS A 5 -2.53 -9.96 2.10
C HIS A 5 -1.67 -9.31 1.03
N SER A 6 -2.02 -9.48 -0.23
CA SER A 6 -1.27 -8.83 -1.31
C SER A 6 -2.22 -8.22 -2.33
N LEU A 7 -1.76 -7.13 -2.96
CA LEU A 7 -2.55 -6.38 -3.92
C LEU A 7 -1.61 -5.81 -4.98
N ASP A 8 -1.85 -6.15 -6.23
CA ASP A 8 -1.05 -5.66 -7.35
C ASP A 8 -1.77 -4.47 -7.99
N LEU A 9 -1.22 -3.28 -7.80
CA LEU A 9 -1.77 -2.05 -8.35
C LEU A 9 -0.87 -1.45 -9.44
N ARG A 10 0.05 -2.23 -9.98
CA ARG A 10 0.86 -1.78 -11.11
C ARG A 10 -0.05 -1.50 -12.29
N GLY A 11 0.17 -0.37 -12.95
CA GLY A 11 -0.68 0.09 -14.05
C GLY A 11 -1.99 0.73 -13.64
N THR A 12 -2.27 0.82 -12.34
CA THR A 12 -3.50 1.45 -11.84
C THR A 12 -3.26 2.94 -11.65
N PRO A 13 -4.08 3.81 -12.27
CA PRO A 13 -3.87 5.26 -12.17
C PRO A 13 -4.26 5.82 -10.80
N CYS A 14 -3.70 6.98 -10.47
CA CYS A 14 -4.13 7.75 -9.32
C CYS A 14 -5.44 8.49 -9.64
N PRO A 15 -6.36 8.64 -8.69
CA PRO A 15 -6.28 8.20 -7.30
C PRO A 15 -6.85 6.80 -7.03
N VAL A 16 -7.16 6.04 -8.08
CA VAL A 16 -7.79 4.72 -7.94
C VAL A 16 -6.89 3.77 -7.13
N ASN A 17 -5.57 3.82 -7.33
CA ASN A 17 -4.64 3.00 -6.58
C ASN A 17 -4.74 3.26 -5.07
N PHE A 18 -4.80 4.52 -4.66
CA PHE A 18 -4.94 4.89 -3.25
C PHE A 18 -6.27 4.41 -2.68
N ILE A 19 -7.35 4.60 -3.43
CA ILE A 19 -8.69 4.17 -3.01
C ILE A 19 -8.72 2.66 -2.81
N ARG A 20 -8.13 1.90 -3.72
CA ARG A 20 -8.08 0.44 -3.60
C ARG A 20 -7.27 -0.01 -2.40
N CYS A 21 -6.17 0.67 -2.10
CA CYS A 21 -5.40 0.38 -0.87
C CYS A 21 -6.25 0.61 0.37
N LYS A 22 -6.96 1.73 0.43
CA LYS A 22 -7.81 2.05 1.58
C LYS A 22 -8.92 1.02 1.77
N LEU A 23 -9.57 0.63 0.68
CA LEU A 23 -10.62 -0.38 0.75
C LEU A 23 -10.09 -1.73 1.23
N ALA A 24 -8.91 -2.13 0.74
CA ALA A 24 -8.29 -3.37 1.18
C ALA A 24 -7.95 -3.32 2.67
N LEU A 25 -7.45 -2.18 3.15
CA LEU A 25 -7.09 -2.02 4.57
C LEU A 25 -8.32 -2.00 5.47
N GLU A 26 -9.46 -1.54 4.98
CA GLU A 26 -10.70 -1.57 5.76
C GLU A 26 -11.15 -2.99 6.11
N ASP A 27 -10.79 -3.97 5.30
CA ASP A 27 -11.11 -5.37 5.55
C ASP A 27 -10.11 -6.04 6.50
N LEU A 28 -9.04 -5.34 6.86
CA LEU A 28 -7.98 -5.86 7.73
C LEU A 28 -8.14 -5.34 9.16
N GLN A 29 -7.54 -6.08 10.09
CA GLN A 29 -7.51 -5.66 11.48
C GLN A 29 -6.18 -5.00 11.80
N SER A 30 -6.14 -4.26 12.90
CA SER A 30 -4.91 -3.63 13.37
C SER A 30 -3.80 -4.66 13.51
N GLY A 31 -2.65 -4.38 12.90
CA GLY A 31 -1.52 -5.29 12.90
C GLY A 31 -1.43 -6.22 11.69
N ASP A 32 -2.51 -6.36 10.93
CA ASP A 32 -2.46 -7.10 9.67
C ASP A 32 -1.61 -6.35 8.65
N GLN A 33 -1.05 -7.08 7.70
CA GLN A 33 -0.16 -6.51 6.71
C GLN A 33 -0.72 -6.68 5.30
N LEU A 34 -0.49 -5.66 4.48
CA LEU A 34 -0.84 -5.66 3.06
C LEU A 34 0.42 -5.38 2.25
N VAL A 35 0.78 -6.29 1.37
CA VAL A 35 1.88 -6.08 0.41
C VAL A 35 1.27 -5.51 -0.86
N VAL A 36 1.70 -4.31 -1.25
CA VAL A 36 1.17 -3.60 -2.41
C VAL A 36 2.28 -3.37 -3.40
N GLN A 37 2.01 -3.68 -4.66
CA GLN A 37 2.91 -3.35 -5.76
C GLN A 37 2.38 -2.13 -6.50
N LEU A 38 3.20 -1.10 -6.62
CA LEU A 38 2.85 0.17 -7.26
C LEU A 38 3.87 0.54 -8.31
N ASP A 39 3.44 1.27 -9.32
CA ASP A 39 4.38 1.91 -10.23
C ASP A 39 5.14 3.00 -9.48
N ARG A 40 6.41 3.19 -9.85
CA ARG A 40 7.21 4.26 -9.27
C ARG A 40 6.79 5.61 -9.83
N GLY A 41 7.21 6.67 -9.14
CA GLY A 41 6.90 8.05 -9.50
C GLY A 41 5.65 8.52 -8.78
N GLU A 42 4.70 9.07 -9.52
CA GLU A 42 3.52 9.69 -8.92
C GLU A 42 2.68 8.75 -8.07
N PRO A 43 2.39 7.49 -8.48
CA PRO A 43 1.65 6.58 -7.62
C PRO A 43 2.32 6.34 -6.28
N GLU A 44 3.61 6.08 -6.28
CA GLU A 44 4.36 5.88 -5.04
C GLU A 44 4.34 7.15 -4.17
N GLU A 45 4.57 8.30 -4.79
CA GLU A 45 4.64 9.58 -4.08
C GLU A 45 3.31 10.02 -3.47
N MET A 46 2.20 9.57 -4.03
CA MET A 46 0.87 9.88 -3.52
C MET A 46 0.39 8.89 -2.47
N VAL A 47 0.61 7.61 -2.70
CA VAL A 47 0.08 6.55 -1.86
C VAL A 47 0.80 6.48 -0.52
N VAL A 48 2.14 6.56 -0.53
CA VAL A 48 2.93 6.39 0.69
C VAL A 48 2.60 7.46 1.75
N PRO A 49 2.65 8.76 1.41
CA PRO A 49 2.29 9.78 2.42
C PRO A 49 0.83 9.69 2.86
N GLY A 50 -0.06 9.40 1.93
CA GLY A 50 -1.49 9.29 2.24
C GLY A 50 -1.79 8.20 3.24
N LEU A 51 -1.15 7.04 3.10
CA LEU A 51 -1.33 5.94 4.03
C LEU A 51 -0.69 6.22 5.38
N LYS A 52 0.46 6.86 5.41
CA LYS A 52 1.10 7.27 6.66
C LYS A 52 0.24 8.27 7.41
N ASP A 53 -0.34 9.23 6.70
CA ASP A 53 -1.23 10.23 7.30
C ASP A 53 -2.50 9.59 7.87
N ALA A 54 -2.93 8.47 7.30
CA ALA A 54 -4.09 7.73 7.80
C ALA A 54 -3.76 6.85 9.01
N GLY A 55 -2.49 6.82 9.45
CA GLY A 55 -2.08 6.08 10.63
C GLY A 55 -1.52 4.70 10.38
N HIS A 56 -1.31 4.33 9.12
CA HIS A 56 -0.74 3.03 8.78
C HIS A 56 0.78 3.10 8.71
N GLY A 57 1.44 1.97 8.99
CA GLY A 57 2.88 1.83 8.77
C GLY A 57 3.15 1.48 7.31
N VAL A 58 4.16 2.11 6.71
CA VAL A 58 4.53 1.83 5.33
C VAL A 58 6.03 1.63 5.24
N GLU A 59 6.46 0.49 4.70
CA GLU A 59 7.88 0.20 4.50
C GLU A 59 8.10 -0.35 3.09
N VAL A 60 9.26 -0.05 2.52
CA VAL A 60 9.64 -0.59 1.21
C VAL A 60 10.14 -2.01 1.42
N LEU A 61 9.50 -2.97 0.76
CA LEU A 61 9.89 -4.37 0.80
C LEU A 61 10.89 -4.69 -0.30
N ALA A 62 10.62 -4.24 -1.53
CA ALA A 62 11.49 -4.48 -2.68
C ALA A 62 11.21 -3.39 -3.71
N GLY A 63 12.19 -3.12 -4.59
CA GLY A 63 12.02 -2.11 -5.61
C GLY A 63 12.75 -2.46 -6.88
N GLU A 64 12.13 -2.10 -8.01
CA GLU A 64 12.71 -2.19 -9.34
C GLU A 64 12.71 -0.78 -9.95
N GLU A 65 13.19 -0.65 -11.18
CA GLU A 65 13.22 0.65 -11.83
C GLU A 65 11.81 1.20 -12.09
N ALA A 66 10.88 0.32 -12.44
CA ALA A 66 9.54 0.74 -12.86
C ALA A 66 8.47 0.56 -11.80
N TRP A 67 8.74 -0.21 -10.74
CA TRP A 67 7.73 -0.48 -9.72
C TRP A 67 8.39 -0.72 -8.36
N VAL A 68 7.57 -0.68 -7.31
CA VAL A 68 8.01 -0.89 -5.94
C VAL A 68 6.97 -1.73 -5.21
N ALA A 69 7.45 -2.61 -4.33
CA ALA A 69 6.58 -3.37 -3.43
C ALA A 69 6.69 -2.78 -2.02
N LEU A 70 5.55 -2.49 -1.43
CA LEU A 70 5.46 -1.89 -0.10
C LEU A 70 4.76 -2.85 0.85
N VAL A 71 5.22 -2.88 2.09
CA VAL A 71 4.50 -3.55 3.18
C VAL A 71 3.77 -2.49 3.98
N ILE A 72 2.46 -2.61 4.04
CA ILE A 72 1.61 -1.68 4.77
C ILE A 72 1.06 -2.41 5.99
N THR A 73 1.34 -1.89 7.17
CA THR A 73 0.83 -2.43 8.42
C THR A 73 -0.41 -1.64 8.81
N CYS A 74 -1.54 -2.32 8.92
CA CYS A 74 -2.80 -1.68 9.27
C CYS A 74 -2.70 -1.07 10.67
N GLY A 75 -2.96 0.21 10.76
CA GLY A 75 -2.83 0.96 12.02
C GLY A 75 -4.11 1.05 12.82
N GLY A 76 -5.12 0.37 12.39
CA GLY A 76 -6.34 0.34 13.11
C GLY A 76 -7.46 1.03 12.45
#